data_6d0d5c3dd515d5dfa2d55df6680d8c32
#
_entry.id   6d0d5c3dd515d5dfa2d55df6680d8c32
#
_cell.length_a   1.000
_cell.length_b   1.000
_cell.length_c   1.000
_cell.angle_alpha   90.00
_cell.angle_beta   90.00
_cell.angle_gamma   90.00
#
_symmetry.space_group_name_H-M   'P 1'
#
loop_
_entity.id
_entity.type
_entity.pdbx_description
1 polymer ?
#
loop_
_entity_poly.entity_id
_entity_poly.type
_entity_poly.pdbx_seq_one_letter_code
_entity_poly.pdbx_strand_id
1 'polypeptide(L)'
;RVGLRLHGGLTQTYSRTLPPNRIHAVELTQPLMWRLKGWWRVEVLTAGVSGASEGTDSTGENKANFTADSLLPVGDWEQALYALWLVIPELASANPQALLNNMAYGVGTANPSGDHLWCAPGRTRWLDPLLYKRNAVAVTDTAVLIRAGRFKRRLIVLTHERSQSLALSQGPFERLVDVANIKFDMVPGPIKPVIRHLDTGQARQLWAHQAHRARMRRAAEENWLGRVSTTHPGQ
;
A
#
# COMPACT_ATOMS: atom_id res chain seq x y z
N ARG A 1 -16.10 10.15 -17.24
CA ARG A 1 -15.40 9.49 -16.12
C ARG A 1 -14.88 8.16 -16.65
N VAL A 2 -13.58 8.05 -16.83
CA VAL A 2 -12.92 6.85 -17.33
C VAL A 2 -12.79 5.88 -16.15
N GLY A 3 -13.45 4.72 -16.23
CA GLY A 3 -13.32 3.64 -15.26
C GLY A 3 -12.45 2.52 -15.82
N LEU A 4 -11.67 1.87 -14.96
CA LEU A 4 -10.89 0.69 -15.32
C LEU A 4 -11.83 -0.50 -15.49
N ARG A 5 -11.89 -1.08 -16.69
CA ARG A 5 -12.77 -2.20 -16.98
C ARG A 5 -11.99 -3.51 -16.89
N LEU A 6 -12.32 -4.32 -15.92
CA LEU A 6 -11.76 -5.67 -15.75
C LEU A 6 -12.65 -6.68 -16.43
N HIS A 7 -12.08 -7.50 -17.31
CA HIS A 7 -12.72 -8.66 -17.91
C HIS A 7 -11.98 -9.91 -17.44
N GLY A 8 -12.70 -10.88 -16.91
CA GLY A 8 -12.12 -12.14 -16.47
C GLY A 8 -13.12 -13.29 -16.51
N GLY A 9 -12.58 -14.50 -16.54
CA GLY A 9 -13.34 -15.75 -16.45
C GLY A 9 -13.12 -16.68 -17.63
N LEU A 10 -12.87 -17.95 -17.34
CA LEU A 10 -12.75 -19.01 -18.34
C LEU A 10 -14.11 -19.66 -18.64
N THR A 11 -14.92 -19.82 -17.61
CA THR A 11 -16.26 -20.46 -17.70
C THR A 11 -17.40 -19.49 -17.43
N GLN A 12 -17.15 -18.44 -16.65
CA GLN A 12 -18.10 -17.35 -16.42
C GLN A 12 -17.39 -16.03 -16.71
N THR A 13 -17.87 -15.31 -17.70
CA THR A 13 -17.33 -13.99 -18.03
C THR A 13 -17.91 -12.96 -17.09
N TYR A 14 -17.06 -12.29 -16.32
CA TYR A 14 -17.46 -11.12 -15.55
C TYR A 14 -16.77 -9.86 -16.08
N SER A 15 -17.51 -8.78 -16.09
CA SER A 15 -17.01 -7.46 -16.44
C SER A 15 -17.28 -6.51 -15.29
N ARG A 16 -16.22 -5.92 -14.75
CA ARG A 16 -16.33 -5.01 -13.63
C ARG A 16 -15.62 -3.70 -13.96
N THR A 17 -16.28 -2.60 -13.68
CA THR A 17 -15.68 -1.27 -13.82
C THR A 17 -15.23 -0.77 -12.46
N LEU A 18 -13.94 -0.58 -12.30
CA LEU A 18 -13.34 -0.02 -11.08
C LEU A 18 -13.05 1.47 -11.29
N PRO A 19 -13.70 2.37 -10.56
CA PRO A 19 -13.31 3.77 -10.58
C PRO A 19 -11.98 3.94 -9.82
N PRO A 20 -10.96 4.58 -10.41
CA PRO A 20 -9.62 4.72 -9.82
C PRO A 20 -9.64 5.40 -8.43
N ASN A 21 -10.59 6.29 -8.22
CA ASN A 21 -10.76 7.00 -6.96
C ASN A 21 -11.23 6.12 -5.78
N ARG A 22 -11.60 4.86 -6.00
CA ARG A 22 -11.97 3.90 -4.94
C ARG A 22 -10.85 2.94 -4.58
N ILE A 23 -9.72 2.99 -5.27
CA ILE A 23 -8.59 2.13 -4.98
C ILE A 23 -7.77 2.74 -3.83
N HIS A 24 -7.59 1.96 -2.77
CA HIS A 24 -6.90 2.37 -1.55
C HIS A 24 -5.44 1.96 -1.53
N ALA A 25 -5.13 0.79 -2.04
CA ALA A 25 -3.77 0.27 -2.13
C ALA A 25 -3.61 -0.65 -3.33
N VAL A 26 -2.39 -0.74 -3.81
CA VAL A 26 -1.97 -1.70 -4.83
C VAL A 26 -0.90 -2.59 -4.22
N GLU A 27 -1.04 -3.89 -4.34
CA GLU A 27 -0.02 -4.86 -3.92
C GLU A 27 0.53 -5.60 -5.12
N LEU A 28 1.82 -5.50 -5.33
CA LEU A 28 2.56 -6.30 -6.29
C LEU A 28 3.25 -7.45 -5.57
N THR A 29 2.99 -8.68 -6.00
CA THR A 29 3.55 -9.87 -5.35
C THR A 29 4.29 -10.76 -6.33
N GLN A 30 5.43 -11.31 -5.87
CA GLN A 30 6.22 -12.28 -6.62
C GLN A 30 6.58 -13.47 -5.73
N PRO A 31 5.87 -14.59 -5.82
CA PRO A 31 6.23 -15.85 -5.16
C PRO A 31 7.61 -16.35 -5.60
N LEU A 32 8.24 -17.17 -4.77
CA LEU A 32 9.60 -17.67 -5.04
C LEU A 32 9.72 -18.35 -6.40
N MET A 33 8.79 -19.24 -6.73
CA MET A 33 8.80 -19.98 -7.99
C MET A 33 8.63 -19.07 -9.22
N TRP A 34 7.91 -17.98 -9.08
CA TRP A 34 7.69 -17.04 -10.17
C TRP A 34 8.90 -16.18 -10.49
N ARG A 35 9.90 -16.13 -9.59
CA ARG A 35 11.16 -15.41 -9.83
C ARG A 35 11.94 -15.98 -10.99
N LEU A 36 11.85 -17.31 -11.22
CA LEU A 36 12.50 -17.99 -12.34
C LEU A 36 11.99 -17.49 -13.72
N LYS A 37 10.71 -17.11 -13.76
CA LYS A 37 10.06 -16.59 -14.98
C LYS A 37 9.89 -15.07 -14.96
N GLY A 38 10.30 -14.37 -13.89
CA GLY A 38 10.10 -12.94 -13.75
C GLY A 38 8.65 -12.51 -13.54
N TRP A 39 7.73 -13.44 -13.25
CA TRP A 39 6.30 -13.17 -13.16
C TRP A 39 5.90 -12.44 -11.88
N TRP A 40 4.93 -11.53 -12.02
CA TRP A 40 4.34 -10.75 -10.95
C TRP A 40 2.82 -10.85 -10.99
N ARG A 41 2.20 -10.62 -9.84
CA ARG A 41 0.76 -10.43 -9.69
C ARG A 41 0.51 -9.04 -9.14
N VAL A 42 -0.53 -8.38 -9.65
CA VAL A 42 -0.97 -7.08 -9.13
C VAL A 42 -2.40 -7.21 -8.62
N GLU A 43 -2.58 -6.90 -7.36
CA GLU A 43 -3.87 -6.90 -6.66
C GLU A 43 -4.17 -5.50 -6.15
N VAL A 44 -5.44 -5.10 -6.20
CA VAL A 44 -5.89 -3.78 -5.74
C VAL A 44 -6.90 -3.92 -4.62
N LEU A 45 -6.80 -3.07 -3.61
CA LEU A 45 -7.78 -2.96 -2.55
C LEU A 45 -8.74 -1.84 -2.86
N THR A 46 -10.01 -2.18 -3.05
CA THR A 46 -11.08 -1.21 -3.36
C THR A 46 -12.04 -1.07 -2.19
N ALA A 47 -12.52 0.16 -1.92
CA ALA A 47 -13.56 0.39 -0.94
C ALA A 47 -14.95 0.05 -1.50
N GLY A 48 -15.74 -0.66 -0.71
CA GLY A 48 -17.19 -0.72 -0.89
C GLY A 48 -17.69 -1.66 -1.98
N VAL A 49 -16.96 -2.73 -2.30
CA VAL A 49 -17.49 -3.78 -3.17
C VAL A 49 -17.39 -5.12 -2.47
N SER A 50 -18.50 -5.52 -1.87
CA SER A 50 -18.75 -6.91 -1.53
C SER A 50 -18.96 -7.66 -2.84
N GLY A 51 -17.90 -8.23 -3.41
CA GLY A 51 -18.07 -9.24 -4.46
C GLY A 51 -18.72 -10.45 -3.78
N ALA A 52 -19.96 -10.70 -4.07
CA ALA A 52 -20.61 -11.94 -3.74
C ALA A 52 -19.87 -13.08 -4.46
N SER A 53 -18.93 -13.72 -3.80
CA SER A 53 -18.68 -15.12 -4.04
C SER A 53 -19.64 -15.83 -3.11
N GLU A 54 -20.71 -16.38 -3.69
CA GLU A 54 -21.59 -17.36 -3.05
C GLU A 54 -20.74 -18.57 -2.63
N GLY A 55 -20.25 -18.50 -1.41
CA GLY A 55 -19.77 -19.62 -0.64
C GLY A 55 -20.61 -19.64 0.61
N THR A 56 -21.66 -20.46 0.57
CA THR A 56 -22.53 -20.78 1.69
C THR A 56 -21.71 -21.43 2.78
N ASP A 57 -21.32 -20.67 3.81
CA ASP A 57 -21.03 -21.20 5.12
C ASP A 57 -21.81 -20.39 6.16
N SER A 58 -22.81 -21.09 6.67
CA SER A 58 -23.76 -20.71 7.70
C SER A 58 -23.08 -20.61 9.06
N THR A 59 -22.48 -19.47 9.35
CA THR A 59 -22.30 -19.00 10.72
C THR A 59 -22.30 -17.47 10.69
N GLY A 60 -23.32 -16.92 11.34
CA GLY A 60 -23.71 -15.53 11.27
C GLY A 60 -22.70 -14.54 11.88
N GLU A 61 -21.69 -14.22 11.14
CA GLU A 61 -20.91 -12.99 11.30
C GLU A 61 -20.81 -12.33 9.93
N ASN A 62 -21.40 -11.15 9.80
CA ASN A 62 -21.25 -10.26 8.65
C ASN A 62 -19.78 -9.77 8.56
N LYS A 63 -18.85 -10.66 8.24
CA LYS A 63 -17.55 -10.28 7.72
C LYS A 63 -17.78 -9.77 6.31
N ALA A 64 -17.80 -8.47 6.15
CA ALA A 64 -17.70 -7.85 4.84
C ALA A 64 -16.43 -8.42 4.17
N ASN A 65 -16.62 -9.36 3.24
CA ASN A 65 -15.53 -10.01 2.51
C ASN A 65 -14.97 -9.00 1.52
N PHE A 66 -14.01 -8.21 1.98
CA PHE A 66 -13.22 -7.34 1.13
C PHE A 66 -12.28 -8.21 0.31
N THR A 67 -12.60 -8.40 -0.93
CA THR A 67 -11.77 -9.15 -1.88
C THR A 67 -10.77 -8.20 -2.51
N ALA A 68 -9.50 -8.58 -2.56
CA ALA A 68 -8.57 -7.91 -3.44
C ALA A 68 -8.95 -8.25 -4.88
N ASP A 69 -9.23 -7.23 -5.67
CA ASP A 69 -9.45 -7.44 -7.09
C ASP A 69 -8.10 -7.65 -7.79
N SER A 70 -7.97 -8.74 -8.51
CA SER A 70 -6.76 -9.01 -9.29
C SER A 70 -6.79 -8.17 -10.56
N LEU A 71 -5.92 -7.16 -10.61
CA LEU A 71 -5.75 -6.31 -11.78
C LEU A 71 -4.92 -7.02 -12.85
N LEU A 72 -3.86 -7.72 -12.43
CA LEU A 72 -3.00 -8.54 -13.27
C LEU A 72 -2.75 -9.87 -12.54
N PRO A 73 -3.42 -10.96 -12.95
CA PRO A 73 -3.23 -12.26 -12.30
C PRO A 73 -1.80 -12.80 -12.43
N VAL A 74 -1.20 -12.66 -13.61
CA VAL A 74 0.17 -13.06 -13.95
C VAL A 74 0.66 -12.18 -15.08
N GLY A 75 1.84 -11.60 -14.94
CA GLY A 75 2.49 -10.82 -15.98
C GLY A 75 3.96 -10.58 -15.67
N ASP A 76 4.69 -10.02 -16.59
CA ASP A 76 6.06 -9.59 -16.38
C ASP A 76 6.13 -8.27 -15.56
N TRP A 77 7.34 -7.81 -15.27
CA TRP A 77 7.54 -6.60 -14.48
C TRP A 77 7.03 -5.34 -15.19
N GLU A 78 7.18 -5.26 -16.52
CA GLU A 78 6.72 -4.10 -17.29
C GLU A 78 5.19 -4.01 -17.30
N GLN A 79 4.51 -5.15 -17.47
CA GLN A 79 3.06 -5.24 -17.36
C GLN A 79 2.56 -4.89 -15.96
N ALA A 80 3.29 -5.34 -14.92
CA ALA A 80 2.96 -5.00 -13.55
C ALA A 80 3.13 -3.50 -13.26
N LEU A 81 4.17 -2.86 -13.80
CA LEU A 81 4.34 -1.41 -13.74
C LEU A 81 3.25 -0.67 -14.50
N TYR A 82 2.90 -1.13 -15.71
CA TYR A 82 1.81 -0.54 -16.46
C TYR A 82 0.49 -0.59 -15.70
N ALA A 83 0.18 -1.75 -15.10
CA ALA A 83 -1.00 -1.90 -14.25
C ALA A 83 -0.97 -0.95 -13.04
N LEU A 84 0.19 -0.75 -12.41
CA LEU A 84 0.37 0.20 -11.33
C LEU A 84 0.10 1.64 -11.79
N TRP A 85 0.67 2.05 -12.95
CA TRP A 85 0.51 3.41 -13.48
C TRP A 85 -0.92 3.73 -13.91
N LEU A 86 -1.72 2.73 -14.29
CA LEU A 86 -3.14 2.92 -14.57
C LEU A 86 -3.93 3.34 -13.30
N VAL A 87 -3.44 2.93 -12.14
CA VAL A 87 -4.11 3.18 -10.84
C VAL A 87 -3.52 4.37 -10.11
N ILE A 88 -2.20 4.48 -10.11
CA ILE A 88 -1.44 5.54 -9.44
C ILE A 88 -0.54 6.20 -10.49
N PRO A 89 -1.07 7.18 -11.25
CA PRO A 89 -0.35 7.77 -12.38
C PRO A 89 0.84 8.63 -11.94
N GLU A 90 0.85 9.10 -10.69
CA GLU A 90 1.90 9.99 -10.18
C GLU A 90 2.47 9.49 -8.87
N LEU A 91 3.77 9.27 -8.85
CA LEU A 91 4.55 8.86 -7.67
C LEU A 91 5.45 9.96 -7.16
N ALA A 92 5.28 11.21 -7.51
CA ALA A 92 6.05 12.39 -7.04
C ALA A 92 7.47 12.05 -6.52
N SER A 93 8.24 11.37 -7.36
CA SER A 93 9.62 10.93 -7.10
C SER A 93 10.54 11.50 -8.17
N ALA A 94 11.77 11.80 -7.83
CA ALA A 94 12.78 12.27 -8.79
C ALA A 94 13.06 11.22 -9.88
N ASN A 95 13.03 9.94 -9.53
CA ASN A 95 13.15 8.83 -10.46
C ASN A 95 12.21 7.68 -10.07
N PRO A 96 10.92 7.73 -10.48
CA PRO A 96 9.92 6.75 -10.09
C PRO A 96 10.26 5.32 -10.51
N GLN A 97 10.87 5.15 -11.68
CA GLN A 97 11.28 3.85 -12.18
C GLN A 97 12.38 3.22 -11.33
N ALA A 98 13.40 3.98 -10.98
CA ALA A 98 14.48 3.52 -10.11
C ALA A 98 13.96 3.21 -8.70
N LEU A 99 13.04 4.02 -8.18
CA LEU A 99 12.39 3.78 -6.89
C LEU A 99 11.61 2.46 -6.92
N LEU A 100 10.74 2.24 -7.89
CA LEU A 100 9.94 1.02 -8.01
C LEU A 100 10.80 -0.21 -8.19
N ASN A 101 11.85 -0.15 -9.03
CA ASN A 101 12.81 -1.24 -9.20
C ASN A 101 13.54 -1.56 -7.88
N ASN A 102 13.97 -0.53 -7.14
CA ASN A 102 14.58 -0.73 -5.84
C ASN A 102 13.59 -1.35 -4.84
N MET A 103 12.36 -0.88 -4.81
CA MET A 103 11.33 -1.42 -3.93
C MET A 103 10.93 -2.86 -4.31
N ALA A 104 10.96 -3.23 -5.59
CA ALA A 104 10.66 -4.58 -6.04
C ALA A 104 11.81 -5.57 -5.80
N TYR A 105 13.04 -5.18 -6.16
CA TYR A 105 14.19 -6.09 -6.23
C TYR A 105 15.26 -5.80 -5.19
N GLY A 106 15.36 -4.56 -4.70
CA GLY A 106 16.42 -4.08 -3.82
C GLY A 106 16.51 -4.83 -2.49
N VAL A 107 17.68 -4.72 -1.86
CA VAL A 107 18.00 -5.30 -0.56
C VAL A 107 18.85 -4.29 0.21
N GLY A 108 18.56 -4.11 1.49
CA GLY A 108 19.29 -3.16 2.32
C GLY A 108 18.95 -1.69 2.02
N THR A 109 19.93 -0.82 2.24
CA THR A 109 19.78 0.64 2.27
C THR A 109 20.13 1.35 0.96
N ALA A 110 20.53 0.63 -0.08
CA ALA A 110 20.84 1.23 -1.37
C ALA A 110 19.63 2.01 -1.91
N ASN A 111 19.81 3.28 -2.18
CA ASN A 111 18.76 4.17 -2.64
C ASN A 111 19.19 4.93 -3.92
N PRO A 112 18.98 4.35 -5.10
CA PRO A 112 19.34 4.99 -6.35
C PRO A 112 18.37 6.10 -6.79
N SER A 113 17.20 6.24 -6.13
CA SER A 113 16.17 7.20 -6.53
C SER A 113 16.30 8.58 -5.89
N GLY A 114 17.12 8.72 -4.84
CA GLY A 114 17.23 9.96 -4.08
C GLY A 114 16.08 10.23 -3.09
N ASP A 115 15.03 9.43 -3.11
CA ASP A 115 13.90 9.57 -2.20
C ASP A 115 14.22 9.11 -0.77
N HIS A 116 13.39 9.49 0.19
CA HIS A 116 13.53 9.01 1.56
C HIS A 116 13.22 7.52 1.67
N LEU A 117 14.28 6.71 1.79
CA LEU A 117 14.20 5.26 1.97
C LEU A 117 14.68 4.89 3.37
N TRP A 118 13.79 4.31 4.17
CA TRP A 118 14.10 3.78 5.48
C TRP A 118 14.06 2.25 5.45
N CYS A 119 15.11 1.63 5.97
CA CYS A 119 15.24 0.18 6.03
C CYS A 119 15.32 -0.29 7.48
N ALA A 120 14.95 -1.53 7.72
CA ALA A 120 15.12 -2.15 9.02
C ALA A 120 16.62 -2.17 9.40
N PRO A 121 17.01 -1.67 10.58
CA PRO A 121 18.40 -1.59 11.01
C PRO A 121 19.00 -2.99 11.23
N GLY A 122 20.32 -3.12 11.10
CA GLY A 122 21.02 -4.40 11.22
C GLY A 122 20.82 -5.12 12.54
N ARG A 123 20.52 -4.39 13.63
CA ARG A 123 20.21 -4.93 14.96
C ARG A 123 18.93 -5.78 14.98
N THR A 124 18.01 -5.61 14.00
CA THR A 124 16.81 -6.44 13.86
C THR A 124 17.08 -7.86 13.35
N ARG A 125 18.31 -8.15 12.97
CA ARG A 125 18.71 -9.50 12.53
C ARG A 125 18.39 -10.59 13.55
N TRP A 126 18.36 -10.26 14.83
CA TRP A 126 18.00 -11.19 15.90
C TRP A 126 16.49 -11.47 15.96
N LEU A 127 15.66 -10.48 15.64
CA LEU A 127 14.19 -10.63 15.64
C LEU A 127 13.70 -11.28 14.35
N ASP A 128 14.32 -10.94 13.23
CA ASP A 128 13.87 -11.38 11.91
C ASP A 128 15.08 -11.58 10.96
N PRO A 129 15.84 -12.66 11.14
CA PRO A 129 17.10 -12.88 10.41
C PRO A 129 16.90 -12.99 8.90
N LEU A 130 15.70 -13.39 8.46
CA LEU A 130 15.41 -13.63 7.05
C LEU A 130 14.87 -12.39 6.34
N LEU A 131 14.12 -11.52 7.03
CA LEU A 131 13.37 -10.44 6.40
C LEU A 131 14.00 -9.06 6.61
N TYR A 132 14.89 -8.87 7.62
CA TYR A 132 15.41 -7.54 7.98
C TYR A 132 16.03 -6.78 6.79
N LYS A 133 16.72 -7.48 5.88
CA LYS A 133 17.29 -6.86 4.68
C LYS A 133 16.24 -6.44 3.64
N ARG A 134 15.05 -7.02 3.73
CA ARG A 134 13.98 -6.76 2.77
C ARG A 134 12.99 -5.72 3.27
N ASN A 135 12.83 -5.59 4.58
CA ASN A 135 11.90 -4.63 5.14
C ASN A 135 12.39 -3.21 4.91
N ALA A 136 11.64 -2.46 4.12
CA ALA A 136 11.93 -1.06 3.85
C ALA A 136 10.64 -0.30 3.52
N VAL A 137 10.69 1.00 3.72
CA VAL A 137 9.63 1.93 3.34
C VAL A 137 10.25 3.12 2.63
N ALA A 138 9.63 3.49 1.52
CA ALA A 138 9.91 4.75 0.86
C ALA A 138 8.68 5.66 0.97
N VAL A 139 8.91 6.93 1.20
CA VAL A 139 7.87 7.94 1.31
C VAL A 139 8.13 9.01 0.27
N THR A 140 7.18 9.16 -0.65
CA THR A 140 7.15 10.24 -1.62
C THR A 140 6.10 11.29 -1.20
N ASP A 141 5.94 12.35 -1.98
CA ASP A 141 4.92 13.36 -1.66
C ASP A 141 3.48 12.85 -1.87
N THR A 142 3.28 11.89 -2.76
CA THR A 142 1.95 11.35 -3.10
C THR A 142 1.65 10.00 -2.48
N ALA A 143 2.67 9.16 -2.20
CA ALA A 143 2.48 7.77 -1.83
C ALA A 143 3.49 7.27 -0.80
N VAL A 144 3.12 6.16 -0.14
CA VAL A 144 4.02 5.34 0.67
C VAL A 144 4.20 4.00 -0.03
N LEU A 145 5.44 3.59 -0.20
CA LEU A 145 5.81 2.31 -0.77
C LEU A 145 6.40 1.43 0.33
N ILE A 146 5.85 0.24 0.51
CA ILE A 146 6.30 -0.71 1.53
C ILE A 146 6.86 -1.94 0.85
N ARG A 147 8.14 -2.21 1.12
CA ARG A 147 8.83 -3.40 0.65
C ARG A 147 8.91 -4.43 1.78
N ALA A 148 8.46 -5.65 1.51
CA ALA A 148 8.49 -6.74 2.47
C ALA A 148 8.66 -8.11 1.79
N GLY A 149 8.87 -9.14 2.61
CA GLY A 149 8.85 -10.53 2.21
C GLY A 149 10.09 -11.02 1.46
N ARG A 150 10.62 -12.16 1.88
CA ARG A 150 11.78 -12.82 1.26
C ARG A 150 11.37 -13.94 0.31
N PHE A 151 10.47 -14.82 0.76
CA PHE A 151 9.98 -15.93 -0.06
C PHE A 151 8.92 -15.47 -1.05
N LYS A 152 7.97 -14.65 -0.60
CA LYS A 152 7.04 -13.90 -1.43
C LYS A 152 7.43 -12.44 -1.36
N ARG A 153 8.03 -11.91 -2.45
CA ARG A 153 8.29 -10.47 -2.55
C ARG A 153 6.96 -9.74 -2.57
N ARG A 154 6.87 -8.69 -1.79
CA ARG A 154 5.69 -7.84 -1.69
C ARG A 154 6.13 -6.39 -1.81
N LEU A 155 5.50 -5.69 -2.71
CA LEU A 155 5.56 -4.24 -2.82
C LEU A 155 4.14 -3.72 -2.67
N ILE A 156 3.87 -2.99 -1.61
CA ILE A 156 2.59 -2.34 -1.39
C ILE A 156 2.77 -0.85 -1.65
N VAL A 157 1.93 -0.30 -2.51
CA VAL A 157 1.87 1.14 -2.80
C VAL A 157 0.53 1.65 -2.33
N LEU A 158 0.57 2.66 -1.46
CA LEU A 158 -0.63 3.31 -0.94
C LEU A 158 -0.49 4.82 -1.07
N THR A 159 -1.55 5.48 -1.50
CA THR A 159 -1.57 6.93 -1.56
C THR A 159 -1.86 7.52 -0.18
N HIS A 160 -1.21 8.63 0.16
CA HIS A 160 -1.44 9.30 1.44
C HIS A 160 -2.92 9.65 1.66
N GLU A 161 -3.63 9.90 0.58
CA GLU A 161 -5.05 10.27 0.61
C GLU A 161 -5.97 9.17 1.15
N ARG A 162 -5.55 7.93 1.06
CA ARG A 162 -6.37 6.77 1.41
C ARG A 162 -6.03 6.17 2.77
N SER A 163 -4.97 6.67 3.41
CA SER A 163 -4.62 6.27 4.77
C SER A 163 -5.55 6.96 5.78
N GLN A 164 -6.31 6.17 6.52
CA GLN A 164 -7.26 6.68 7.52
C GLN A 164 -6.56 6.97 8.84
N SER A 165 -5.72 6.06 9.31
CA SER A 165 -4.95 6.19 10.53
C SER A 165 -3.65 5.40 10.49
N LEU A 166 -2.77 5.69 11.43
CA LEU A 166 -1.50 5.02 11.64
C LEU A 166 -1.43 4.52 13.06
N ALA A 167 -1.20 3.22 13.22
CA ALA A 167 -0.93 2.61 14.49
C ALA A 167 0.57 2.31 14.62
N LEU A 168 1.20 2.87 15.65
CA LEU A 168 2.55 2.53 16.05
C LEU A 168 2.48 1.47 17.13
N SER A 169 3.18 0.36 16.97
CA SER A 169 3.26 -0.71 17.96
C SER A 169 4.71 -1.11 18.23
N GLN A 170 4.98 -1.46 19.46
CA GLN A 170 6.30 -1.87 19.91
C GLN A 170 6.16 -2.93 21.01
N GLY A 171 6.53 -4.15 20.70
CA GLY A 171 6.59 -5.25 21.65
C GLY A 171 7.81 -5.18 22.58
N PRO A 172 7.92 -6.07 23.59
CA PRO A 172 9.03 -6.07 24.54
C PRO A 172 10.40 -6.30 23.87
N PHE A 173 10.49 -7.24 22.93
CA PHE A 173 11.74 -7.50 22.20
C PHE A 173 12.09 -6.37 21.25
N GLU A 174 11.10 -5.73 20.63
CA GLU A 174 11.29 -4.59 19.75
C GLU A 174 11.79 -3.37 20.53
N ARG A 175 11.33 -3.18 21.78
CA ARG A 175 11.86 -2.16 22.69
C ARG A 175 13.32 -2.39 23.03
N LEU A 176 13.72 -3.65 23.26
CA LEU A 176 15.09 -4.00 23.60
C LEU A 176 16.08 -3.63 22.47
N VAL A 177 15.65 -3.75 21.22
CA VAL A 177 16.46 -3.41 20.04
C VAL A 177 16.09 -2.06 19.42
N ASP A 178 15.29 -1.26 20.09
CA ASP A 178 14.87 0.10 19.71
C ASP A 178 14.30 0.18 18.28
N VAL A 179 13.30 -0.67 18.01
CA VAL A 179 12.56 -0.69 16.75
C VAL A 179 11.06 -0.71 17.00
N ALA A 180 10.29 -0.29 16.02
CA ALA A 180 8.84 -0.25 16.09
C ALA A 180 8.21 -0.71 14.78
N ASN A 181 6.96 -1.12 14.86
CA ASN A 181 6.14 -1.47 13.70
C ASN A 181 5.12 -0.36 13.46
N ILE A 182 4.90 -0.03 12.19
CA ILE A 182 3.84 0.89 11.78
C ILE A 182 2.85 0.12 10.93
N LYS A 183 1.59 0.20 11.32
CA LYS A 183 0.47 -0.33 10.56
C LYS A 183 -0.34 0.84 10.02
N PHE A 184 -0.61 0.82 8.73
CA PHE A 184 -1.55 1.74 8.11
C PHE A 184 -2.94 1.12 8.19
N ASP A 185 -3.83 1.79 8.89
CA ASP A 185 -5.23 1.40 8.91
C ASP A 185 -5.94 2.02 7.72
N MET A 186 -6.51 1.16 6.93
CA MET A 186 -7.31 1.47 5.75
C MET A 186 -8.62 0.70 5.82
N VAL A 187 -9.38 0.76 4.76
CA VAL A 187 -10.54 -0.13 4.61
C VAL A 187 -10.11 -1.57 4.87
N PRO A 188 -10.86 -2.34 5.69
CA PRO A 188 -10.56 -3.75 5.94
C PRO A 188 -10.41 -4.53 4.64
N GLY A 189 -9.40 -5.38 4.55
CA GLY A 189 -9.12 -6.14 3.34
C GLY A 189 -7.93 -7.08 3.46
N PRO A 190 -7.63 -7.85 2.42
CA PRO A 190 -6.53 -8.81 2.42
C PRO A 190 -5.16 -8.13 2.37
N ILE A 191 -5.08 -6.91 1.84
CA ILE A 191 -3.83 -6.13 1.80
C ILE A 191 -3.64 -5.45 3.15
N LYS A 192 -2.59 -5.87 3.87
CA LYS A 192 -2.24 -5.33 5.19
C LYS A 192 -0.92 -4.57 5.07
N PRO A 193 -0.92 -3.25 4.95
CA PRO A 193 0.29 -2.45 4.87
C PRO A 193 0.89 -2.29 6.28
N VAL A 194 1.88 -3.13 6.56
CA VAL A 194 2.63 -3.12 7.81
C VAL A 194 4.11 -2.97 7.50
N ILE A 195 4.72 -1.94 8.07
CA ILE A 195 6.17 -1.75 8.11
C ILE A 195 6.66 -2.38 9.39
N ARG A 196 7.54 -3.36 9.29
CA ARG A 196 8.09 -4.07 10.44
C ARG A 196 9.50 -3.63 10.75
N HIS A 197 9.79 -3.53 12.04
CA HIS A 197 11.13 -3.33 12.58
C HIS A 197 11.83 -2.08 12.02
N LEU A 198 11.11 -0.98 11.90
CA LEU A 198 11.70 0.31 11.59
C LEU A 198 12.37 0.87 12.85
N ASP A 199 13.46 1.60 12.68
CA ASP A 199 14.07 2.36 13.77
C ASP A 199 13.04 3.24 14.47
N THR A 200 13.04 3.27 15.81
CA THR A 200 12.01 3.99 16.58
C THR A 200 11.99 5.48 16.26
N GLY A 201 13.16 6.09 16.03
CA GLY A 201 13.26 7.50 15.62
C GLY A 201 12.64 7.73 14.24
N GLN A 202 12.97 6.88 13.27
CA GLN A 202 12.38 6.92 11.92
C GLN A 202 10.87 6.65 11.94
N ALA A 203 10.42 5.71 12.75
CA ALA A 203 9.01 5.40 12.92
C ALA A 203 8.21 6.60 13.47
N ARG A 204 8.77 7.30 14.45
CA ARG A 204 8.18 8.53 15.00
C ARG A 204 8.16 9.67 13.98
N GLN A 205 9.24 9.83 13.20
CA GLN A 205 9.29 10.82 12.12
C GLN A 205 8.22 10.55 11.06
N LEU A 206 8.09 9.31 10.60
CA LEU A 206 7.06 8.92 9.66
C LEU A 206 5.66 9.17 10.23
N TRP A 207 5.44 8.79 11.48
CA TRP A 207 4.16 9.02 12.16
C TRP A 207 3.83 10.52 12.26
N ALA A 208 4.78 11.34 12.69
CA ALA A 208 4.61 12.79 12.80
C ALA A 208 4.32 13.44 11.44
N HIS A 209 5.03 13.02 10.40
CA HIS A 209 4.85 13.51 9.03
C HIS A 209 3.44 13.21 8.50
N GLN A 210 2.95 11.99 8.72
CA GLN A 210 1.60 11.60 8.33
C GLN A 210 0.53 12.31 9.16
N ALA A 211 0.74 12.48 10.46
CA ALA A 211 -0.17 13.21 11.32
C ALA A 211 -0.28 14.69 10.90
N HIS A 212 0.83 15.32 10.52
CA HIS A 212 0.83 16.68 9.99
C HIS A 212 0.04 16.78 8.69
N ARG A 213 0.25 15.87 7.73
CA ARG A 213 -0.51 15.82 6.47
C ARG A 213 -2.01 15.64 6.71
N ALA A 214 -2.39 14.77 7.64
CA ALA A 214 -3.80 14.56 8.00
C ALA A 214 -4.45 15.82 8.60
N ARG A 215 -3.72 16.58 9.40
CA ARG A 215 -4.19 17.87 9.94
C ARG A 215 -4.38 18.92 8.85
N MET A 216 -3.40 19.06 7.95
CA MET A 216 -3.47 20.01 6.85
C MET A 216 -4.68 19.77 5.94
N ARG A 217 -5.02 18.50 5.71
CA ARG A 217 -6.22 18.14 4.94
C ARG A 217 -7.51 18.54 5.61
N ARG A 218 -7.66 18.19 6.90
CA ARG A 218 -8.87 18.57 7.67
C ARG A 218 -9.05 20.07 7.64
N ALA A 219 -7.99 20.83 7.84
CA ALA A 219 -8.04 22.29 7.76
C ALA A 219 -8.43 22.79 6.36
N ALA A 220 -7.98 22.13 5.28
CA ALA A 220 -8.36 22.46 3.93
C ALA A 220 -9.85 22.14 3.64
N GLU A 221 -10.34 21.01 4.14
CA GLU A 221 -11.76 20.62 4.03
C GLU A 221 -12.68 21.57 4.81
N GLU A 222 -12.31 21.93 6.04
CA GLU A 222 -13.04 22.88 6.87
C GLU A 222 -13.10 24.27 6.20
N ASN A 223 -12.00 24.75 5.65
CA ASN A 223 -11.95 26.00 4.91
C ASN A 223 -12.78 25.95 3.62
N TRP A 224 -12.90 24.81 2.96
CA TRP A 224 -13.75 24.65 1.78
C TRP A 224 -15.23 24.67 2.17
N LEU A 225 -15.62 23.94 3.20
CA LEU A 225 -16.99 23.91 3.73
C LEU A 225 -17.41 25.28 4.24
N GLY A 226 -16.54 26.01 4.91
CA GLY A 226 -16.79 27.39 5.35
C GLY A 226 -17.02 28.33 4.18
N ARG A 227 -16.33 28.19 3.06
CA ARG A 227 -16.54 28.97 1.85
C ARG A 227 -17.86 28.64 1.14
N VAL A 228 -18.26 27.39 1.10
CA VAL A 228 -19.53 26.96 0.49
C VAL A 228 -20.73 27.48 1.30
N SER A 229 -20.63 27.47 2.64
CA SER A 229 -21.70 27.98 3.52
C SER A 229 -21.89 29.52 3.44
N THR A 230 -20.83 30.25 3.11
CA THR A 230 -20.92 31.73 2.94
C THR A 230 -21.37 32.15 1.56
N THR A 231 -21.41 31.25 0.57
CA THR A 231 -21.83 31.58 -0.81
C THR A 231 -23.33 31.36 -1.04
N HIS A 232 -24.10 30.94 -0.04
CA HIS A 232 -25.55 30.88 -0.04
C HIS A 232 -26.13 31.82 1.07
N PRO A 233 -26.15 33.15 0.91
CA PRO A 233 -27.03 33.98 1.69
C PRO A 233 -28.43 33.89 1.06
N GLY A 234 -29.34 33.31 1.81
CA GLY A 234 -30.78 33.28 1.68
C GLY A 234 -31.45 33.75 0.36
N GLN A 235 -32.13 32.80 -0.25
CA GLN A 235 -33.41 33.13 -0.93
C GLN A 235 -34.56 32.68 -0.05
#